data_a081fdd0a3b852aedc22e078b69fa0c6
#
_entry.id   a081fdd0a3b852aedc22e078b69fa0c6
#
_cell.length_a   1.000
_cell.length_b   1.000
_cell.length_c   1.000
_cell.angle_alpha   90.00
_cell.angle_beta   90.00
_cell.angle_gamma   90.00
#
_symmetry.space_group_name_H-M   'P 1'
#
loop_
_entity.id
_entity.type
_entity.pdbx_description
1 polymer ?
#
loop_
_entity_poly.entity_id
_entity_poly.type
_entity_poly.pdbx_seq_one_letter_code
_entity_poly.pdbx_strand_id
1 'polypeptide(L)'
;MKIISIKNNVGIPKYKQIIRSIEKTLEKGLLKKEERLPSINKVCLEFSLSRDTVLQAYEELKKRGIIYAILGKGYYVKSTETTIKQKIFLLFDELNIFKEDIYNSFLKNIGKNAQVDIFFHNFNATVFRKLVDDSNGCYTRYIIMPTNLVEAPSIIKTLPVDEVYILDQTNAELAAYPAIYQNHRKDIYNALMKGRKK
;
A
#
# COMPACT_ATOMS: atom_id res chain seq x y z
N MET A 1 -20.45 -17.12 -18.24
CA MET A 1 -20.22 -15.67 -18.30
C MET A 1 -18.76 -15.41 -17.92
N LYS A 2 -17.98 -14.77 -18.79
CA LYS A 2 -16.52 -14.60 -18.54
C LYS A 2 -16.30 -13.43 -17.58
N ILE A 3 -15.85 -13.72 -16.37
CA ILE A 3 -15.45 -12.72 -15.37
C ILE A 3 -14.20 -11.95 -15.85
N ILE A 4 -13.30 -12.62 -16.57
CA ILE A 4 -12.04 -12.05 -17.08
C ILE A 4 -12.06 -12.05 -18.61
N SER A 5 -11.60 -10.95 -19.21
CA SER A 5 -11.41 -10.79 -20.64
C SER A 5 -10.04 -10.15 -20.89
N ILE A 6 -9.24 -10.77 -21.74
CA ILE A 6 -7.88 -10.32 -22.06
C ILE A 6 -7.78 -10.18 -23.57
N LYS A 7 -7.22 -9.04 -24.01
CA LYS A 7 -6.93 -8.75 -25.41
C LYS A 7 -5.42 -8.79 -25.65
N ASN A 8 -4.99 -9.32 -26.79
CA ASN A 8 -3.61 -9.22 -27.23
C ASN A 8 -3.37 -7.87 -27.92
N ASN A 9 -2.14 -7.40 -27.90
CA ASN A 9 -1.65 -6.22 -28.63
C ASN A 9 -2.34 -4.88 -28.32
N VAL A 10 -2.76 -4.66 -27.08
CA VAL A 10 -3.38 -3.37 -26.64
C VAL A 10 -2.45 -2.47 -25.82
N GLY A 11 -1.15 -2.74 -25.74
CA GLY A 11 -0.20 -1.92 -24.98
C GLY A 11 -0.42 -1.88 -23.44
N ILE A 12 -1.44 -2.57 -22.92
CA ILE A 12 -1.78 -2.62 -21.50
C ILE A 12 -1.25 -3.94 -20.92
N PRO A 13 -0.46 -3.90 -19.84
CA PRO A 13 0.02 -5.11 -19.16
C PRO A 13 -1.12 -6.08 -18.82
N LYS A 14 -0.88 -7.38 -18.99
CA LYS A 14 -1.91 -8.42 -18.82
C LYS A 14 -2.53 -8.40 -17.42
N TYR A 15 -1.73 -8.21 -16.35
CA TYR A 15 -2.26 -8.13 -15.00
C TYR A 15 -3.23 -6.96 -14.81
N LYS A 16 -2.97 -5.79 -15.43
CA LYS A 16 -3.89 -4.65 -15.39
C LYS A 16 -5.19 -4.93 -16.16
N GLN A 17 -5.14 -5.73 -17.21
CA GLN A 17 -6.34 -6.15 -17.94
C GLN A 17 -7.22 -7.09 -17.10
N ILE A 18 -6.60 -8.00 -16.31
CA ILE A 18 -7.31 -8.86 -15.36
C ILE A 18 -8.03 -7.99 -14.32
N ILE A 19 -7.31 -7.04 -13.69
CA ILE A 19 -7.88 -6.11 -12.70
C ILE A 19 -9.09 -5.38 -13.28
N ARG A 20 -8.92 -4.71 -14.41
CA ARG A 20 -10.00 -3.96 -15.08
C ARG A 20 -11.21 -4.82 -15.44
N SER A 21 -10.98 -6.08 -15.83
CA SER A 21 -12.09 -7.00 -16.17
C SER A 21 -12.90 -7.35 -14.94
N ILE A 22 -12.23 -7.64 -13.82
CA ILE A 22 -12.90 -7.96 -12.55
C ILE A 22 -13.65 -6.73 -12.03
N GLU A 23 -13.01 -5.54 -12.01
CA GLU A 23 -13.67 -4.28 -11.63
C GLU A 23 -14.93 -4.03 -12.46
N LYS A 24 -14.84 -4.12 -13.78
CA LYS A 24 -15.98 -3.92 -14.69
C LYS A 24 -17.10 -4.94 -14.45
N THR A 25 -16.77 -6.15 -14.05
CA THR A 25 -17.75 -7.20 -13.76
C THR A 25 -18.46 -6.90 -12.43
N LEU A 26 -17.74 -6.38 -11.44
CA LEU A 26 -18.29 -5.90 -10.17
C LEU A 26 -19.19 -4.69 -10.37
N GLU A 27 -18.75 -3.67 -11.12
CA GLU A 27 -19.50 -2.45 -11.44
C GLU A 27 -20.83 -2.76 -12.16
N LYS A 28 -20.86 -3.81 -12.98
CA LYS A 28 -22.06 -4.29 -13.65
C LYS A 28 -22.96 -5.16 -12.78
N GLY A 29 -22.59 -5.41 -11.53
CA GLY A 29 -23.34 -6.30 -10.63
C GLY A 29 -23.36 -7.78 -11.05
N LEU A 30 -22.49 -8.16 -11.98
CA LEU A 30 -22.40 -9.52 -12.52
C LEU A 30 -21.54 -10.44 -11.65
N LEU A 31 -20.78 -9.87 -10.72
CA LEU A 31 -20.03 -10.55 -9.67
C LEU A 31 -20.39 -9.88 -8.35
N LYS A 32 -20.82 -10.66 -7.37
CA LYS A 32 -21.36 -10.17 -6.11
C LYS A 32 -20.40 -10.43 -4.95
N LYS A 33 -20.62 -9.76 -3.83
CA LYS A 33 -19.91 -10.01 -2.58
C LYS A 33 -20.01 -11.50 -2.21
N GLU A 34 -18.92 -12.06 -1.66
CA GLU A 34 -18.74 -13.47 -1.28
C GLU A 34 -18.71 -14.45 -2.47
N GLU A 35 -18.88 -14.00 -3.70
CA GLU A 35 -18.71 -14.88 -4.86
C GLU A 35 -17.25 -15.23 -5.10
N ARG A 36 -17.04 -16.46 -5.54
CA ARG A 36 -15.69 -16.99 -5.80
C ARG A 36 -15.17 -16.55 -7.17
N LEU A 37 -13.94 -16.06 -7.20
CA LEU A 37 -13.22 -15.79 -8.45
C LEU A 37 -12.69 -17.08 -9.08
N PRO A 38 -12.40 -17.07 -10.40
CA PRO A 38 -11.65 -18.15 -11.05
C PRO A 38 -10.33 -18.40 -10.32
N SER A 39 -9.90 -19.66 -10.20
CA SER A 39 -8.59 -19.96 -9.62
C SER A 39 -7.47 -19.45 -10.50
N ILE A 40 -6.31 -19.14 -9.90
CA ILE A 40 -5.12 -18.69 -10.62
C ILE A 40 -4.81 -19.67 -11.78
N ASN A 41 -4.79 -20.98 -11.50
CA ASN A 41 -4.50 -21.99 -12.51
C ASN A 41 -5.51 -21.98 -13.68
N LYS A 42 -6.81 -21.76 -13.36
CA LYS A 42 -7.84 -21.66 -14.41
C LYS A 42 -7.59 -20.46 -15.31
N VAL A 43 -7.24 -19.31 -14.75
CA VAL A 43 -6.92 -18.09 -15.53
C VAL A 43 -5.65 -18.29 -16.36
N CYS A 44 -4.61 -18.90 -15.79
CA CYS A 44 -3.38 -19.23 -16.53
C CYS A 44 -3.67 -20.10 -17.76
N LEU A 45 -4.44 -21.16 -17.59
CA LEU A 45 -4.80 -22.07 -18.68
C LEU A 45 -5.68 -21.40 -19.74
N GLU A 46 -6.71 -20.66 -19.31
CA GLU A 46 -7.69 -20.05 -20.25
C GLU A 46 -7.06 -18.96 -21.11
N PHE A 47 -6.08 -18.22 -20.59
CA PHE A 47 -5.48 -17.06 -21.28
C PHE A 47 -4.00 -17.22 -21.62
N SER A 48 -3.41 -18.40 -21.41
CA SER A 48 -1.99 -18.71 -21.64
C SER A 48 -1.06 -17.70 -20.95
N LEU A 49 -1.32 -17.44 -19.65
CA LEU A 49 -0.56 -16.50 -18.83
C LEU A 49 0.34 -17.22 -17.83
N SER A 50 1.45 -16.55 -17.45
CA SER A 50 2.27 -17.00 -16.34
C SER A 50 1.50 -16.87 -15.01
N ARG A 51 1.81 -17.75 -14.05
CA ARG A 51 1.25 -17.72 -12.70
C ARG A 51 1.49 -16.37 -12.01
N ASP A 52 2.68 -15.79 -12.18
CA ASP A 52 3.07 -14.52 -11.57
C ASP A 52 2.21 -13.35 -12.09
N THR A 53 1.89 -13.33 -13.37
CA THR A 53 1.02 -12.31 -13.96
C THR A 53 -0.38 -12.34 -13.34
N VAL A 54 -0.95 -13.53 -13.14
CA VAL A 54 -2.29 -13.67 -12.54
C VAL A 54 -2.24 -13.37 -11.04
N LEU A 55 -1.20 -13.85 -10.35
CA LEU A 55 -1.00 -13.61 -8.93
C LEU A 55 -0.85 -12.11 -8.65
N GLN A 56 -0.05 -11.40 -9.44
CA GLN A 56 0.11 -9.94 -9.33
C GLN A 56 -1.24 -9.20 -9.39
N ALA A 57 -2.13 -9.60 -10.31
CA ALA A 57 -3.45 -9.00 -10.42
C ALA A 57 -4.31 -9.27 -9.17
N TYR A 58 -4.27 -10.49 -8.66
CA TYR A 58 -5.06 -10.88 -7.49
C TYR A 58 -4.55 -10.26 -6.20
N GLU A 59 -3.23 -10.16 -6.02
CA GLU A 59 -2.63 -9.48 -4.88
C GLU A 59 -2.93 -7.98 -4.89
N GLU A 60 -2.91 -7.33 -6.06
CA GLU A 60 -3.31 -5.92 -6.17
C GLU A 60 -4.78 -5.71 -5.76
N LEU A 61 -5.69 -6.56 -6.24
CA LEU A 61 -7.11 -6.50 -5.84
C LEU A 61 -7.31 -6.77 -4.35
N LYS A 62 -6.50 -7.69 -3.77
CA LYS A 62 -6.51 -8.01 -2.34
C LYS A 62 -6.01 -6.83 -1.51
N LYS A 63 -4.89 -6.20 -1.88
CA LYS A 63 -4.36 -4.99 -1.23
C LYS A 63 -5.37 -3.84 -1.23
N ARG A 64 -6.12 -3.69 -2.30
CA ARG A 64 -7.21 -2.70 -2.40
C ARG A 64 -8.47 -3.09 -1.66
N GLY A 65 -8.52 -4.27 -1.03
CA GLY A 65 -9.66 -4.75 -0.26
C GLY A 65 -10.87 -5.17 -1.11
N ILE A 66 -10.68 -5.37 -2.41
CA ILE A 66 -11.75 -5.80 -3.34
C ILE A 66 -11.98 -7.30 -3.20
N ILE A 67 -10.92 -8.09 -3.01
CA ILE A 67 -11.00 -9.53 -2.82
C ILE A 67 -10.26 -9.98 -1.56
N TYR A 68 -10.50 -11.22 -1.13
CA TYR A 68 -9.76 -11.87 -0.06
C TYR A 68 -9.47 -13.33 -0.42
N ALA A 69 -8.48 -13.92 0.22
CA ALA A 69 -8.10 -15.31 0.02
C ALA A 69 -8.53 -16.17 1.21
N ILE A 70 -9.05 -17.38 0.92
CA ILE A 70 -9.24 -18.42 1.91
C ILE A 70 -8.26 -19.55 1.57
N LEU A 71 -7.40 -19.90 2.53
CA LEU A 71 -6.41 -20.97 2.35
C LEU A 71 -7.08 -22.27 1.90
N GLY A 72 -6.57 -22.87 0.83
CA GLY A 72 -7.12 -24.09 0.23
C GLY A 72 -8.43 -23.92 -0.56
N LYS A 73 -9.12 -22.79 -0.44
CA LYS A 73 -10.41 -22.56 -1.11
C LYS A 73 -10.37 -21.58 -2.28
N GLY A 74 -9.43 -20.61 -2.27
CA GLY A 74 -9.22 -19.65 -3.35
C GLY A 74 -9.59 -18.22 -2.98
N TYR A 75 -9.92 -17.40 -3.98
CA TYR A 75 -10.19 -15.97 -3.84
C TYR A 75 -11.68 -15.69 -3.95
N TYR A 76 -12.15 -14.74 -3.14
CA TYR A 76 -13.56 -14.34 -3.03
C TYR A 76 -13.70 -12.82 -3.03
N VAL A 77 -14.82 -12.32 -3.49
CA VAL A 77 -15.15 -10.89 -3.46
C VAL A 77 -15.38 -10.44 -2.02
N LYS A 78 -14.64 -9.44 -1.56
CA LYS A 78 -14.82 -8.80 -0.24
C LYS A 78 -15.67 -7.55 -0.34
N SER A 79 -15.46 -6.75 -1.39
CA SER A 79 -16.16 -5.50 -1.62
C SER A 79 -16.45 -5.31 -3.11
N THR A 80 -17.60 -4.73 -3.41
CA THR A 80 -17.94 -4.29 -4.78
C THR A 80 -17.52 -2.84 -5.05
N GLU A 81 -16.92 -2.16 -4.08
CA GLU A 81 -16.36 -0.82 -4.19
C GLU A 81 -15.07 -0.86 -5.01
N THR A 82 -15.12 -0.38 -6.26
CA THR A 82 -13.98 -0.39 -7.19
C THR A 82 -13.35 0.98 -7.37
N THR A 83 -13.90 2.02 -6.75
CA THR A 83 -13.42 3.41 -6.87
C THR A 83 -12.10 3.62 -6.14
N ILE A 84 -11.84 2.87 -5.07
CA ILE A 84 -10.60 2.93 -4.31
C ILE A 84 -9.47 2.29 -5.12
N LYS A 85 -8.54 3.11 -5.62
CA LYS A 85 -7.37 2.69 -6.38
C LYS A 85 -6.11 2.54 -5.53
N GLN A 86 -6.05 3.26 -4.41
CA GLN A 86 -4.95 3.20 -3.44
C GLN A 86 -5.50 2.98 -2.04
N LYS A 87 -4.95 2.03 -1.33
CA LYS A 87 -5.20 1.81 0.08
C LYS A 87 -3.89 2.01 0.82
N ILE A 88 -3.85 3.02 1.68
CA ILE A 88 -2.62 3.52 2.29
C ILE A 88 -2.63 3.21 3.77
N PHE A 89 -1.58 2.54 4.23
CA PHE A 89 -1.25 2.37 5.64
C PHE A 89 -0.40 3.56 6.07
N LEU A 90 -0.90 4.35 7.01
CA LEU A 90 -0.21 5.50 7.56
C LEU A 90 0.08 5.24 9.05
N LEU A 91 1.35 5.03 9.39
CA LEU A 91 1.80 4.73 10.74
C LEU A 91 2.59 5.88 11.33
N PHE A 92 2.02 6.53 12.33
CA PHE A 92 2.64 7.58 13.11
C PHE A 92 3.15 7.05 14.46
N ASP A 93 4.09 7.80 15.07
CA ASP A 93 4.56 7.51 16.42
C ASP A 93 3.49 7.84 17.47
N GLU A 94 2.92 9.04 17.45
CA GLU A 94 1.86 9.50 18.36
C GLU A 94 0.96 10.50 17.65
N LEU A 95 -0.18 10.81 18.26
CA LEU A 95 -1.04 11.90 17.82
C LEU A 95 -0.71 13.16 18.63
N ASN A 96 -0.34 14.22 17.92
CA ASN A 96 -0.22 15.57 18.46
C ASN A 96 -0.64 16.61 17.42
N ILE A 97 -0.74 17.89 17.79
CA ILE A 97 -1.22 18.96 16.90
C ILE A 97 -0.41 19.02 15.59
N PHE A 98 0.91 18.87 15.66
CA PHE A 98 1.78 18.88 14.48
C PHE A 98 1.50 17.69 13.53
N LYS A 99 1.28 16.50 14.09
CA LYS A 99 0.96 15.30 13.32
C LYS A 99 -0.45 15.36 12.72
N GLU A 100 -1.37 16.01 13.42
CA GLU A 100 -2.71 16.29 12.91
C GLU A 100 -2.67 17.18 11.67
N ASP A 101 -1.86 18.23 11.67
CA ASP A 101 -1.67 19.11 10.52
C ASP A 101 -1.07 18.36 9.31
N ILE A 102 -0.08 17.49 9.56
CA ILE A 102 0.50 16.62 8.51
C ILE A 102 -0.60 15.72 7.92
N TYR A 103 -1.37 15.06 8.77
CA TYR A 103 -2.45 14.17 8.37
C TYR A 103 -3.52 14.89 7.54
N ASN A 104 -4.00 16.02 8.00
CA ASN A 104 -4.99 16.83 7.31
C ASN A 104 -4.48 17.32 5.95
N SER A 105 -3.24 17.78 5.90
CA SER A 105 -2.58 18.17 4.65
C SER A 105 -2.46 17.00 3.69
N PHE A 106 -2.09 15.82 4.19
CA PHE A 106 -2.00 14.59 3.40
C PHE A 106 -3.36 14.20 2.81
N LEU A 107 -4.42 14.15 3.63
CA LEU A 107 -5.78 13.83 3.18
C LEU A 107 -6.28 14.80 2.10
N LYS A 108 -6.00 16.09 2.26
CA LYS A 108 -6.39 17.14 1.30
C LYS A 108 -5.77 16.92 -0.09
N ASN A 109 -4.58 16.34 -0.15
CA ASN A 109 -3.78 16.22 -1.37
C ASN A 109 -3.79 14.82 -2.00
N ILE A 110 -4.20 13.76 -1.29
CA ILE A 110 -4.07 12.38 -1.77
C ILE A 110 -5.05 12.02 -2.90
N GLY A 111 -6.14 12.80 -3.06
CA GLY A 111 -7.15 12.56 -4.08
C GLY A 111 -8.28 11.62 -3.64
N LYS A 112 -9.39 11.65 -4.40
CA LYS A 112 -10.65 10.99 -4.02
C LYS A 112 -10.63 9.45 -4.13
N ASN A 113 -9.66 8.88 -4.84
CA ASN A 113 -9.59 7.44 -5.09
C ASN A 113 -8.62 6.72 -4.14
N ALA A 114 -8.27 7.35 -3.02
CA ALA A 114 -7.43 6.78 -1.98
C ALA A 114 -8.20 6.64 -0.67
N GLN A 115 -8.00 5.51 -0.01
CA GLN A 115 -8.39 5.27 1.37
C GLN A 115 -7.14 5.30 2.23
N VAL A 116 -7.18 6.00 3.35
CA VAL A 116 -6.07 6.11 4.31
C VAL A 116 -6.54 5.56 5.64
N ASP A 117 -5.87 4.51 6.11
CA ASP A 117 -6.05 3.97 7.45
C ASP A 117 -4.86 4.41 8.29
N ILE A 118 -5.11 5.20 9.36
CA ILE A 118 -4.08 5.73 10.25
C ILE A 118 -3.95 4.88 11.51
N PHE A 119 -2.68 4.66 11.92
CA PHE A 119 -2.32 3.89 13.10
C PHE A 119 -1.26 4.64 13.92
N PHE A 120 -1.16 4.30 15.21
CA PHE A 120 -0.21 4.90 16.15
C PHE A 120 0.52 3.81 16.91
N HIS A 121 1.85 3.85 16.93
CA HIS A 121 2.63 2.86 17.70
C HIS A 121 3.06 3.34 19.07
N ASN A 122 2.85 4.63 19.39
CA ASN A 122 3.11 5.24 20.70
C ASN A 122 4.50 4.90 21.26
N PHE A 123 5.53 4.96 20.41
CA PHE A 123 6.94 4.62 20.73
C PHE A 123 7.15 3.19 21.24
N ASN A 124 6.18 2.30 21.02
CA ASN A 124 6.20 0.91 21.46
C ASN A 124 6.59 -0.03 20.32
N ALA A 125 7.76 -0.68 20.42
CA ALA A 125 8.28 -1.57 19.38
C ALA A 125 7.40 -2.80 19.14
N THR A 126 6.75 -3.34 20.19
CA THR A 126 5.85 -4.49 20.05
C THR A 126 4.58 -4.12 19.28
N VAL A 127 4.01 -2.94 19.58
CA VAL A 127 2.85 -2.41 18.82
C VAL A 127 3.25 -2.13 17.38
N PHE A 128 4.41 -1.49 17.17
CA PHE A 128 4.94 -1.22 15.83
C PHE A 128 5.05 -2.50 15.00
N ARG A 129 5.71 -3.53 15.54
CA ARG A 129 5.85 -4.85 14.89
C ARG A 129 4.49 -5.43 14.54
N LYS A 130 3.59 -5.51 15.53
CA LYS A 130 2.27 -6.09 15.32
C LYS A 130 1.48 -5.37 14.23
N LEU A 131 1.46 -4.03 14.23
CA LEU A 131 0.75 -3.24 13.23
C LEU A 131 1.32 -3.47 11.82
N VAL A 132 2.65 -3.55 11.66
CA VAL A 132 3.30 -3.81 10.37
C VAL A 132 3.02 -5.24 9.90
N ASP A 133 3.19 -6.24 10.77
CA ASP A 133 2.98 -7.65 10.43
C ASP A 133 1.52 -7.92 10.03
N ASP A 134 0.55 -7.42 10.81
CA ASP A 134 -0.89 -7.58 10.53
C ASP A 134 -1.32 -6.87 9.23
N SER A 135 -0.59 -5.82 8.84
CA SER A 135 -0.89 -5.00 7.67
C SER A 135 -0.19 -5.46 6.39
N ASN A 136 0.80 -6.33 6.50
CA ASN A 136 1.60 -6.77 5.36
C ASN A 136 0.73 -7.43 4.28
N GLY A 137 0.85 -6.95 3.03
CA GLY A 137 0.06 -7.41 1.89
C GLY A 137 -1.41 -6.96 1.90
N CYS A 138 -1.83 -6.05 2.81
CA CYS A 138 -3.20 -5.52 2.89
C CYS A 138 -3.33 -4.10 2.32
N TYR A 139 -2.23 -3.45 1.97
CA TYR A 139 -2.18 -2.07 1.50
C TYR A 139 -1.35 -1.95 0.22
N THR A 140 -1.65 -0.92 -0.57
CA THR A 140 -0.91 -0.61 -1.80
C THR A 140 0.29 0.28 -1.54
N ARG A 141 0.30 0.99 -0.42
CA ARG A 141 1.40 1.86 0.04
C ARG A 141 1.45 1.87 1.57
N TYR A 142 2.66 1.99 2.09
CA TYR A 142 2.98 2.10 3.50
C TYR A 142 3.76 3.39 3.72
N ILE A 143 3.23 4.29 4.54
CA ILE A 143 3.90 5.53 4.95
C ILE A 143 4.15 5.41 6.44
N ILE A 144 5.42 5.36 6.85
CA ILE A 144 5.82 4.95 8.18
C ILE A 144 6.74 5.98 8.81
N MET A 145 6.40 6.42 10.02
CA MET A 145 7.30 7.12 10.94
C MET A 145 7.98 6.10 11.85
N PRO A 146 9.26 5.74 11.61
CA PRO A 146 9.93 4.71 12.40
C PRO A 146 10.36 5.21 13.78
N THR A 147 10.50 6.54 13.92
CA THR A 147 11.05 7.21 15.10
C THR A 147 12.38 6.57 15.52
N ASN A 148 12.80 6.67 16.76
CA ASN A 148 14.05 6.11 17.26
C ASN A 148 13.92 4.64 17.72
N LEU A 149 12.98 3.87 17.17
CA LEU A 149 12.85 2.46 17.49
C LEU A 149 13.98 1.66 16.81
N VAL A 150 14.85 1.07 17.62
CA VAL A 150 16.03 0.31 17.14
C VAL A 150 15.62 -0.84 16.22
N GLU A 151 14.49 -1.47 16.48
CA GLU A 151 13.99 -2.61 15.70
C GLU A 151 13.24 -2.21 14.42
N ALA A 152 12.84 -0.93 14.26
CA ALA A 152 12.01 -0.50 13.14
C ALA A 152 12.60 -0.84 11.77
N PRO A 153 13.91 -0.66 11.49
CA PRO A 153 14.47 -1.01 10.19
C PRO A 153 14.31 -2.48 9.83
N SER A 154 14.51 -3.39 10.81
CA SER A 154 14.37 -4.83 10.57
C SER A 154 12.92 -5.23 10.28
N ILE A 155 11.96 -4.58 10.93
CA ILE A 155 10.54 -4.80 10.74
C ILE A 155 10.08 -4.23 9.38
N ILE A 156 10.49 -3.01 9.04
CA ILE A 156 10.16 -2.37 7.77
C ILE A 156 10.66 -3.18 6.58
N LYS A 157 11.82 -3.81 6.68
CA LYS A 157 12.40 -4.67 5.63
C LYS A 157 11.55 -5.91 5.30
N THR A 158 10.56 -6.25 6.10
CA THR A 158 9.59 -7.32 5.76
C THR A 158 8.54 -6.89 4.72
N LEU A 159 8.39 -5.58 4.51
CA LEU A 159 7.48 -5.01 3.51
C LEU A 159 8.17 -4.86 2.14
N PRO A 160 7.42 -4.87 1.02
CA PRO A 160 7.97 -4.62 -0.31
C PRO A 160 8.58 -3.21 -0.40
N VAL A 161 9.85 -3.11 -0.80
CA VAL A 161 10.63 -1.87 -0.81
C VAL A 161 10.02 -0.76 -1.66
N ASP A 162 9.39 -1.10 -2.78
CA ASP A 162 8.75 -0.18 -3.72
C ASP A 162 7.37 0.33 -3.25
N GLU A 163 6.85 -0.19 -2.15
CA GLU A 163 5.57 0.19 -1.57
C GLU A 163 5.73 1.04 -0.30
N VAL A 164 6.94 1.17 0.24
CA VAL A 164 7.22 1.84 1.52
C VAL A 164 7.81 3.23 1.31
N TYR A 165 7.32 4.18 2.10
CA TYR A 165 7.83 5.54 2.22
C TYR A 165 8.11 5.85 3.69
N ILE A 166 9.29 6.38 3.97
CA ILE A 166 9.67 6.77 5.32
C ILE A 166 9.34 8.25 5.53
N LEU A 167 8.75 8.55 6.68
CA LEU A 167 8.36 9.90 7.04
C LEU A 167 9.01 10.33 8.35
N ASP A 168 9.39 11.62 8.45
CA ASP A 168 9.94 12.32 9.61
C ASP A 168 11.41 11.98 9.92
N GLN A 169 11.77 10.73 10.12
CA GLN A 169 13.13 10.30 10.44
C GLN A 169 13.57 9.12 9.59
N THR A 170 14.83 9.14 9.18
CA THR A 170 15.47 8.05 8.45
C THR A 170 16.89 7.82 8.95
N ASN A 171 17.48 6.68 8.62
CA ASN A 171 18.85 6.32 8.95
C ASN A 171 19.51 5.52 7.80
N ALA A 172 20.77 5.15 7.97
CA ALA A 172 21.53 4.42 6.94
C ALA A 172 20.90 3.06 6.56
N GLU A 173 20.23 2.38 7.50
CA GLU A 173 19.59 1.09 7.25
C GLU A 173 18.33 1.20 6.39
N LEU A 174 17.71 2.38 6.35
CA LEU A 174 16.51 2.70 5.57
C LEU A 174 16.82 3.49 4.29
N ALA A 175 18.09 3.63 3.92
CA ALA A 175 18.53 4.41 2.74
C ALA A 175 17.96 3.88 1.40
N ALA A 176 17.52 2.64 1.34
CA ALA A 176 16.88 2.06 0.15
C ALA A 176 15.44 2.55 -0.07
N TYR A 177 14.83 3.18 0.93
CA TYR A 177 13.43 3.63 0.87
C TYR A 177 13.35 5.12 0.54
N PRO A 178 12.39 5.56 -0.29
CA PRO A 178 12.06 6.98 -0.41
C PRO A 178 11.70 7.56 0.96
N ALA A 179 12.30 8.70 1.30
CA ALA A 179 12.10 9.32 2.60
C ALA A 179 11.82 10.82 2.49
N ILE A 180 10.89 11.30 3.31
CA ILE A 180 10.63 12.72 3.55
C ILE A 180 10.95 12.99 5.02
N TYR A 181 11.99 13.78 5.29
CA TYR A 181 12.47 14.05 6.63
C TYR A 181 13.01 15.46 6.78
N GLN A 182 13.03 15.97 8.02
CA GLN A 182 13.64 17.24 8.36
C GLN A 182 15.13 17.04 8.62
N ASN A 183 15.97 17.75 7.86
CA ASN A 183 17.42 17.73 8.07
C ASN A 183 17.84 18.83 9.08
N HIS A 184 17.44 18.68 10.34
CA HIS A 184 17.68 19.64 11.42
C HIS A 184 19.15 20.06 11.50
N ARG A 185 20.09 19.13 11.33
CA ARG A 185 21.54 19.45 11.37
C ARG A 185 21.94 20.45 10.29
N LYS A 186 21.48 20.22 9.06
CA LYS A 186 21.75 21.11 7.91
C LYS A 186 21.03 22.46 8.08
N ASP A 187 19.80 22.43 8.57
CA ASP A 187 18.97 23.63 8.73
C ASP A 187 19.54 24.54 9.82
N ILE A 188 19.93 23.98 10.98
CA ILE A 188 20.59 24.70 12.07
C ILE A 188 21.95 25.25 11.59
N TYR A 189 22.76 24.44 10.93
CA TYR A 189 24.04 24.90 10.36
C TYR A 189 23.83 26.09 9.42
N ASN A 190 22.90 25.98 8.48
CA ASN A 190 22.61 27.06 7.52
C ASN A 190 22.09 28.32 8.21
N ALA A 191 21.25 28.19 9.24
CA ALA A 191 20.75 29.31 10.00
C ALA A 191 21.87 30.05 10.75
N LEU A 192 22.76 29.30 11.41
CA LEU A 192 23.94 29.86 12.11
C LEU A 192 24.89 30.57 11.15
N MET A 193 25.17 29.95 9.99
CA MET A 193 26.06 30.54 8.98
C MET A 193 25.50 31.82 8.35
N LYS A 194 24.17 31.91 8.18
CA LYS A 194 23.50 33.14 7.74
C LYS A 194 23.59 34.24 8.79
N GLY A 195 23.45 33.90 10.08
CA GLY A 195 23.60 34.85 11.19
C GLY A 195 25.03 35.40 11.35
N ARG A 196 26.05 34.64 10.98
CA ARG A 196 27.46 35.06 11.05
C ARG A 196 27.82 36.18 10.06
N LYS A 197 26.99 36.41 9.01
CA LYS A 197 27.20 37.45 8.01
C LYS A 197 26.56 38.81 8.37
N LYS A 198 25.96 38.91 9.54
CA LYS A 198 25.47 40.16 10.16
C LYS A 198 26.41 40.58 11.29
#